data_a927fabe82f4808c2dc6df5926eac2bc
#
_entry.id   a927fabe82f4808c2dc6df5926eac2bc
#
_cell.length_a   1.000
_cell.length_b   1.000
_cell.length_c   1.000
_cell.angle_alpha   90.00
_cell.angle_beta   90.00
_cell.angle_gamma   90.00
#
_symmetry.space_group_name_H-M   'P 1'
#
loop_
_entity.id
_entity.type
_entity.pdbx_description
1 polymer ?
#
loop_
_entity_poly.entity_id
_entity_poly.type
_entity_poly.pdbx_seq_one_letter_code
_entity_poly.pdbx_strand_id
1 'polypeptide(L)'
;MRVAFCHPDLGLGGAERWMVDAAKEVQAHGHHVVVYTGRHDPKQCFVETNDGTLDVHVAGTWMPRHVGGKMHAWCAYLRCAVVAWKLAWEAWRKRRPHDVIVVDQVAFVVPLLRLWTHARVLYYCHFPDLLLSAPKTALHRAYRAPIDWIEETSTGAAHKILVNSHYTQDVFRTTFRTLAHVETHVVHPAVDVPKTLTTREDAWMQLETDENNQDVAEFCRRAKHLFLSLNRFERKKGLELALEALEWMHQNTSVDGDDLPCLVVAGGYDPRIHADVQYNMELVDMQEKAQSKAHVLFLHNVTDTTKHALLSCCTAVLYTPTFEHFGIVPLEAMAREKPVIACNSGGPMETILHQKTGFLVEPCPSAFAEAMQALTSDPSRAAHMGRLAREHVQQRFSRAAFGDRINQEIVDLAKESNQ
;
A
#
# COMPACT_ATOMS: atom_id res chain seq x y z
N MET A 1 23.89 -11.56 -11.21
CA MET A 1 23.89 -10.21 -11.81
C MET A 1 24.07 -9.16 -10.72
N ARG A 2 24.40 -7.93 -11.10
CA ARG A 2 24.45 -6.77 -10.21
C ARG A 2 23.24 -5.88 -10.47
N VAL A 3 22.40 -5.74 -9.47
CA VAL A 3 21.16 -4.97 -9.57
C VAL A 3 21.26 -3.75 -8.64
N ALA A 4 20.96 -2.57 -9.14
CA ALA A 4 20.85 -1.38 -8.32
C ALA A 4 19.38 -0.97 -8.19
N PHE A 5 18.99 -0.53 -7.00
CA PHE A 5 17.71 0.13 -6.77
C PHE A 5 17.95 1.62 -6.56
N CYS A 6 17.17 2.47 -7.21
CA CYS A 6 17.23 3.92 -7.08
C CYS A 6 15.90 4.44 -6.56
N HIS A 7 15.88 4.90 -5.31
CA HIS A 7 14.69 5.32 -4.59
C HIS A 7 14.89 6.72 -3.96
N PRO A 8 13.87 7.62 -3.99
CA PRO A 8 14.06 9.00 -3.56
C PRO A 8 14.32 9.18 -2.05
N ASP A 9 13.63 8.45 -1.18
CA ASP A 9 13.67 8.63 0.28
C ASP A 9 13.30 7.33 0.98
N LEU A 10 14.18 6.75 1.81
CA LEU A 10 13.95 5.51 2.56
C LEU A 10 13.34 5.81 3.94
N GLY A 11 12.06 6.17 3.94
CA GLY A 11 11.25 6.32 5.15
C GLY A 11 10.37 5.10 5.44
N LEU A 12 9.24 5.34 6.12
CA LEU A 12 8.21 4.35 6.40
C LEU A 12 6.98 4.64 5.54
N GLY A 13 6.78 3.87 4.49
CA GLY A 13 5.65 4.00 3.57
C GLY A 13 5.49 2.78 2.68
N GLY A 14 4.40 2.73 1.91
CA GLY A 14 4.09 1.58 1.06
C GLY A 14 5.06 1.38 -0.11
N ALA A 15 5.54 2.47 -0.71
CA ALA A 15 6.52 2.40 -1.79
C ALA A 15 7.91 1.99 -1.27
N GLU A 16 8.30 2.52 -0.11
CA GLU A 16 9.54 2.15 0.58
C GLU A 16 9.51 0.66 0.99
N ARG A 17 8.37 0.17 1.51
CA ARG A 17 8.20 -1.26 1.81
C ARG A 17 8.34 -2.12 0.55
N TRP A 18 7.68 -1.72 -0.55
CA TRP A 18 7.81 -2.40 -1.83
C TRP A 18 9.27 -2.49 -2.28
N MET A 19 10.00 -1.38 -2.21
CA MET A 19 11.42 -1.33 -2.61
C MET A 19 12.28 -2.25 -1.75
N VAL A 20 12.08 -2.24 -0.43
CA VAL A 20 12.81 -3.12 0.50
C VAL A 20 12.50 -4.58 0.21
N ASP A 21 11.23 -4.94 0.02
CA ASP A 21 10.82 -6.31 -0.32
C ASP A 21 11.43 -6.75 -1.66
N ALA A 22 11.36 -5.90 -2.69
CA ALA A 22 11.96 -6.20 -4.00
C ALA A 22 13.48 -6.40 -3.91
N ALA A 23 14.18 -5.51 -3.21
CA ALA A 23 15.62 -5.60 -3.03
C ALA A 23 16.04 -6.90 -2.30
N LYS A 24 15.33 -7.26 -1.23
CA LYS A 24 15.58 -8.50 -0.47
C LYS A 24 15.32 -9.76 -1.29
N GLU A 25 14.19 -9.82 -1.98
CA GLU A 25 13.84 -10.98 -2.79
C GLU A 25 14.80 -11.16 -3.97
N VAL A 26 15.19 -10.07 -4.64
CA VAL A 26 16.22 -10.12 -5.69
C VAL A 26 17.57 -10.58 -5.13
N GLN A 27 17.94 -10.15 -3.91
CA GLN A 27 19.14 -10.63 -3.23
C GLN A 27 19.04 -12.11 -2.87
N ALA A 28 17.88 -12.57 -2.41
CA ALA A 28 17.63 -13.99 -2.09
C ALA A 28 17.74 -14.91 -3.32
N HIS A 29 17.47 -14.39 -4.53
CA HIS A 29 17.70 -15.09 -5.79
C HIS A 29 19.18 -15.10 -6.25
N GLY A 30 20.10 -14.68 -5.39
CA GLY A 30 21.56 -14.75 -5.63
C GLY A 30 22.13 -13.59 -6.43
N HIS A 31 21.41 -12.46 -6.56
CA HIS A 31 21.91 -11.26 -7.18
C HIS A 31 22.65 -10.37 -6.16
N HIS A 32 23.62 -9.61 -6.64
CA HIS A 32 24.27 -8.59 -5.82
C HIS A 32 23.45 -7.30 -5.90
N VAL A 33 22.83 -6.93 -4.79
CA VAL A 33 21.91 -5.78 -4.73
C VAL A 33 22.58 -4.61 -4.00
N VAL A 34 22.40 -3.39 -4.54
CA VAL A 34 22.78 -2.13 -3.89
C VAL A 34 21.64 -1.14 -4.00
N VAL A 35 21.29 -0.48 -2.91
CA VAL A 35 20.22 0.52 -2.86
C VAL A 35 20.82 1.91 -2.82
N TYR A 36 20.42 2.79 -3.74
CA TYR A 36 20.82 4.19 -3.79
C TYR A 36 19.61 5.07 -3.45
N THR A 37 19.80 5.99 -2.49
CA THR A 37 18.72 6.85 -2.03
C THR A 37 19.18 8.28 -1.77
N GLY A 38 18.22 9.22 -1.85
CA GLY A 38 18.47 10.64 -1.55
C GLY A 38 18.47 10.95 -0.05
N ARG A 39 17.79 10.11 0.74
CA ARG A 39 17.67 10.26 2.19
C ARG A 39 17.42 8.93 2.87
N HIS A 40 18.04 8.78 4.02
CA HIS A 40 17.83 7.67 4.93
C HIS A 40 17.96 8.17 6.38
N ASP A 41 16.92 8.01 7.17
CA ASP A 41 16.93 8.33 8.61
C ASP A 41 16.88 7.01 9.40
N PRO A 42 17.94 6.62 10.10
CA PRO A 42 18.00 5.37 10.85
C PRO A 42 16.92 5.23 11.94
N LYS A 43 16.29 6.34 12.36
CA LYS A 43 15.21 6.34 13.35
C LYS A 43 13.83 6.17 12.73
N GLN A 44 13.70 6.37 11.42
CA GLN A 44 12.43 6.33 10.69
C GLN A 44 12.58 5.56 9.38
N CYS A 45 13.07 4.33 9.46
CA CYS A 45 13.26 3.45 8.30
C CYS A 45 12.90 2.01 8.65
N PHE A 46 12.80 1.18 7.64
CA PHE A 46 12.68 -0.27 7.82
C PHE A 46 14.01 -0.85 8.30
N VAL A 47 13.93 -1.83 9.21
CA VAL A 47 15.09 -2.45 9.88
C VAL A 47 16.12 -2.96 8.86
N GLU A 48 15.66 -3.57 7.78
CA GLU A 48 16.49 -4.17 6.73
C GLU A 48 17.39 -3.16 5.99
N THR A 49 17.07 -1.87 6.08
CA THR A 49 17.88 -0.79 5.49
C THR A 49 18.96 -0.26 6.45
N ASN A 50 18.97 -0.72 7.72
CA ASN A 50 19.84 -0.20 8.77
C ASN A 50 20.62 -1.28 9.52
N ASP A 51 20.22 -2.56 9.43
CA ASP A 51 20.86 -3.69 10.13
C ASP A 51 21.95 -4.40 9.31
N GLY A 52 22.27 -3.90 8.12
CA GLY A 52 23.24 -4.50 7.20
C GLY A 52 22.67 -5.56 6.26
N THR A 53 21.36 -5.81 6.29
CA THR A 53 20.68 -6.73 5.34
C THR A 53 20.81 -6.21 3.91
N LEU A 54 20.61 -4.90 3.69
CA LEU A 54 20.75 -4.25 2.40
C LEU A 54 21.96 -3.28 2.41
N ASP A 55 22.72 -3.27 1.31
CA ASP A 55 23.79 -2.30 1.08
C ASP A 55 23.20 -0.97 0.60
N VAL A 56 23.14 0.03 1.50
CA VAL A 56 22.45 1.32 1.27
C VAL A 56 23.45 2.45 1.10
N HIS A 57 23.39 3.11 -0.05
CA HIS A 57 24.22 4.26 -0.42
C HIS A 57 23.40 5.56 -0.47
N VAL A 58 23.64 6.47 0.45
CA VAL A 58 22.91 7.73 0.55
C VAL A 58 23.66 8.86 -0.19
N ALA A 59 22.93 9.68 -0.99
CA ALA A 59 23.49 10.84 -1.68
C ALA A 59 22.47 11.99 -1.76
N GLY A 60 22.95 13.23 -1.60
CA GLY A 60 22.10 14.41 -1.76
C GLY A 60 21.33 14.83 -0.51
N THR A 61 21.71 14.34 0.68
CA THR A 61 21.09 14.71 1.96
C THR A 61 21.15 16.21 2.28
N TRP A 62 22.16 16.90 1.74
CA TRP A 62 22.36 18.35 1.88
C TRP A 62 21.34 19.18 1.07
N MET A 63 20.61 18.56 0.14
CA MET A 63 19.61 19.26 -0.67
C MET A 63 18.28 19.39 0.08
N PRO A 64 17.63 20.57 0.00
CA PRO A 64 16.37 20.79 0.68
C PRO A 64 15.23 19.95 0.07
N ARG A 65 14.21 19.63 0.88
CA ARG A 65 12.98 18.98 0.41
C ARG A 65 12.07 19.93 -0.37
N HIS A 66 12.12 21.22 -0.02
CA HIS A 66 11.34 22.30 -0.63
C HIS A 66 12.05 23.65 -0.42
N VAL A 67 11.65 24.64 -1.20
CA VAL A 67 12.08 26.02 -1.02
C VAL A 67 10.84 26.82 -0.58
N GLY A 68 10.87 27.38 0.64
CA GLY A 68 9.75 28.14 1.18
C GLY A 68 8.40 27.41 1.22
N GLY A 69 8.37 26.09 1.47
CA GLY A 69 7.15 25.28 1.45
C GLY A 69 6.59 25.00 0.05
N LYS A 70 7.35 25.31 -1.01
CA LYS A 70 6.99 25.16 -2.42
C LYS A 70 8.07 24.37 -3.18
N MET A 71 7.84 24.11 -4.46
CA MET A 71 8.82 23.47 -5.38
C MET A 71 9.27 22.05 -4.96
N HIS A 72 8.42 21.29 -4.25
CA HIS A 72 8.76 19.94 -3.78
C HIS A 72 9.23 19.02 -4.91
N ALA A 73 8.53 19.02 -6.06
CA ALA A 73 8.86 18.16 -7.20
C ALA A 73 10.24 18.47 -7.78
N TRP A 74 10.57 19.77 -7.98
CA TRP A 74 11.88 20.17 -8.49
C TRP A 74 13.01 19.81 -7.53
N CYS A 75 12.82 20.01 -6.23
CA CYS A 75 13.77 19.59 -5.22
C CYS A 75 13.97 18.05 -5.21
N ALA A 76 12.90 17.30 -5.40
CA ALA A 76 12.96 15.84 -5.53
C ALA A 76 13.73 15.43 -6.79
N TYR A 77 13.47 16.04 -7.94
CA TYR A 77 14.17 15.76 -9.19
C TYR A 77 15.68 16.01 -9.08
N LEU A 78 16.07 17.17 -8.54
CA LEU A 78 17.48 17.51 -8.35
C LEU A 78 18.17 16.53 -7.39
N ARG A 79 17.52 16.17 -6.27
CA ARG A 79 18.05 15.21 -5.32
C ARG A 79 18.21 13.83 -5.95
N CYS A 80 17.22 13.36 -6.68
CA CYS A 80 17.29 12.08 -7.39
C CYS A 80 18.35 12.10 -8.51
N ALA A 81 18.58 13.24 -9.18
CA ALA A 81 19.68 13.38 -10.13
C ALA A 81 21.05 13.20 -9.47
N VAL A 82 21.24 13.72 -8.25
CA VAL A 82 22.49 13.50 -7.47
C VAL A 82 22.65 12.02 -7.10
N VAL A 83 21.55 11.34 -6.75
CA VAL A 83 21.56 9.88 -6.49
C VAL A 83 21.97 9.11 -7.75
N ALA A 84 21.36 9.43 -8.90
CA ALA A 84 21.68 8.81 -10.18
C ALA A 84 23.14 9.05 -10.60
N TRP A 85 23.63 10.27 -10.39
CA TRP A 85 25.05 10.61 -10.65
C TRP A 85 26.00 9.79 -9.76
N LYS A 86 25.71 9.69 -8.44
CA LYS A 86 26.52 8.88 -7.52
C LYS A 86 26.56 7.42 -7.95
N LEU A 87 25.40 6.83 -8.30
CA LEU A 87 25.30 5.46 -8.78
C LEU A 87 26.20 5.25 -10.02
N ALA A 88 26.07 6.12 -11.04
CA ALA A 88 26.85 6.03 -12.26
C ALA A 88 28.35 6.21 -11.99
N TRP A 89 28.73 7.19 -11.16
CA TRP A 89 30.12 7.46 -10.80
C TRP A 89 30.75 6.30 -10.02
N GLU A 90 30.05 5.72 -9.05
CA GLU A 90 30.57 4.56 -8.31
C GLU A 90 30.74 3.33 -9.20
N ALA A 91 29.78 3.06 -10.08
CA ALA A 91 29.86 1.96 -11.05
C ALA A 91 31.11 2.13 -11.97
N TRP A 92 31.32 3.34 -12.47
CA TRP A 92 32.48 3.68 -13.29
C TRP A 92 33.81 3.58 -12.50
N ARG A 93 33.87 4.22 -11.31
CA ARG A 93 35.09 4.27 -10.48
C ARG A 93 35.53 2.89 -10.00
N LYS A 94 34.56 2.06 -9.56
CA LYS A 94 34.82 0.71 -9.06
C LYS A 94 35.00 -0.32 -10.19
N ARG A 95 34.80 0.08 -11.45
CA ARG A 95 34.76 -0.82 -12.62
C ARG A 95 33.83 -2.01 -12.44
N ARG A 96 32.70 -1.78 -11.79
CA ARG A 96 31.65 -2.76 -11.49
C ARG A 96 30.32 -2.24 -11.96
N PRO A 97 30.04 -2.28 -13.27
CA PRO A 97 28.76 -1.85 -13.80
C PRO A 97 27.61 -2.66 -13.22
N HIS A 98 26.45 -2.05 -13.16
CA HIS A 98 25.20 -2.75 -12.89
C HIS A 98 24.63 -3.31 -14.18
N ASP A 99 24.01 -4.49 -14.12
CA ASP A 99 23.32 -5.10 -15.27
C ASP A 99 21.93 -4.47 -15.43
N VAL A 100 21.21 -4.30 -14.31
CA VAL A 100 19.87 -3.69 -14.26
C VAL A 100 19.82 -2.65 -13.15
N ILE A 101 19.14 -1.55 -13.43
CA ILE A 101 18.80 -0.51 -12.45
C ILE A 101 17.27 -0.45 -12.36
N VAL A 102 16.74 -0.68 -11.16
CA VAL A 102 15.32 -0.55 -10.84
C VAL A 102 15.10 0.85 -10.27
N VAL A 103 14.21 1.60 -10.88
CA VAL A 103 13.82 2.96 -10.46
C VAL A 103 12.36 2.95 -10.09
N ASP A 104 11.98 3.58 -9.01
CA ASP A 104 10.58 3.77 -8.64
C ASP A 104 10.27 5.21 -8.23
N GLN A 105 8.99 5.58 -8.16
CA GLN A 105 8.43 6.89 -7.83
C GLN A 105 8.87 8.03 -8.76
N VAL A 106 10.16 8.28 -8.95
CA VAL A 106 10.67 9.46 -9.66
C VAL A 106 11.28 9.07 -10.99
N ALA A 107 10.48 9.04 -12.06
CA ALA A 107 10.91 8.66 -13.41
C ALA A 107 11.98 9.59 -14.00
N PHE A 108 12.09 10.83 -13.53
CA PHE A 108 13.04 11.84 -14.03
C PHE A 108 14.48 11.32 -14.17
N VAL A 109 14.91 10.40 -13.34
CA VAL A 109 16.29 9.87 -13.38
C VAL A 109 16.51 8.82 -14.46
N VAL A 110 15.45 8.26 -15.04
CA VAL A 110 15.55 7.20 -16.05
C VAL A 110 16.40 7.61 -17.26
N PRO A 111 16.14 8.73 -17.95
CA PRO A 111 16.97 9.16 -19.07
C PRO A 111 18.40 9.48 -18.65
N LEU A 112 18.64 10.00 -17.42
CA LEU A 112 19.97 10.26 -16.91
C LEU A 112 20.76 8.96 -16.71
N LEU A 113 20.16 7.96 -16.11
CA LEU A 113 20.78 6.65 -15.89
C LEU A 113 21.10 5.95 -17.22
N ARG A 114 20.20 6.03 -18.21
CA ARG A 114 20.47 5.52 -19.56
C ARG A 114 21.63 6.20 -20.25
N LEU A 115 21.80 7.50 -20.03
CA LEU A 115 22.90 8.29 -20.61
C LEU A 115 24.25 7.99 -19.91
N TRP A 116 24.22 7.82 -18.58
CA TRP A 116 25.43 7.72 -17.76
C TRP A 116 25.88 6.29 -17.49
N THR A 117 25.06 5.30 -17.79
CA THR A 117 25.38 3.89 -17.55
C THR A 117 25.03 3.04 -18.78
N HIS A 118 25.57 1.81 -18.82
CA HIS A 118 25.18 0.80 -19.82
C HIS A 118 24.12 -0.16 -19.30
N ALA A 119 23.61 0.06 -18.08
CA ALA A 119 22.61 -0.79 -17.44
C ALA A 119 21.25 -0.69 -18.13
N ARG A 120 20.50 -1.77 -18.12
CA ARG A 120 19.08 -1.73 -18.45
C ARG A 120 18.31 -1.06 -17.32
N VAL A 121 17.39 -0.16 -17.63
CA VAL A 121 16.59 0.56 -16.64
C VAL A 121 15.17 0.04 -16.67
N LEU A 122 14.73 -0.49 -15.53
CA LEU A 122 13.37 -0.90 -15.24
C LEU A 122 12.72 0.19 -14.39
N TYR A 123 11.54 0.65 -14.77
CA TYR A 123 10.77 1.62 -13.98
C TYR A 123 9.53 0.98 -13.38
N TYR A 124 9.33 1.14 -12.06
CA TYR A 124 8.12 0.70 -11.37
C TYR A 124 7.22 1.89 -11.08
N CYS A 125 6.08 1.93 -11.76
CA CYS A 125 5.06 2.97 -11.59
C CYS A 125 4.03 2.52 -10.55
N HIS A 126 4.12 3.07 -9.34
CA HIS A 126 3.10 2.84 -8.30
C HIS A 126 1.75 3.42 -8.71
N PHE A 127 1.75 4.62 -9.23
CA PHE A 127 0.60 5.35 -9.81
C PHE A 127 1.12 6.63 -10.48
N PRO A 128 0.48 7.15 -11.54
CA PRO A 128 0.88 8.42 -12.15
C PRO A 128 0.78 9.59 -11.17
N ASP A 129 1.92 10.30 -10.93
CA ASP A 129 1.99 11.41 -9.94
C ASP A 129 1.09 12.58 -10.32
N LEU A 130 0.92 12.81 -11.63
CA LEU A 130 0.04 13.88 -12.13
C LEU A 130 -1.42 13.74 -11.62
N LEU A 131 -1.89 12.53 -11.34
CA LEU A 131 -3.22 12.29 -10.78
C LEU A 131 -3.27 12.49 -9.27
N LEU A 132 -2.15 12.28 -8.57
CA LEU A 132 -2.03 12.48 -7.13
C LEU A 132 -1.98 13.97 -6.76
N SER A 133 -1.56 14.82 -7.69
CA SER A 133 -1.34 16.27 -7.50
C SER A 133 -2.24 17.11 -8.38
N ALA A 134 -3.53 16.79 -8.48
CA ALA A 134 -4.48 17.52 -9.33
C ALA A 134 -4.48 19.05 -9.08
N PRO A 135 -4.28 19.88 -10.12
CA PRO A 135 -4.14 21.32 -9.96
C PRO A 135 -5.47 22.00 -9.61
N LYS A 136 -5.49 22.76 -8.50
CA LYS A 136 -6.66 23.49 -8.02
C LYS A 136 -6.84 24.88 -8.65
N THR A 137 -5.77 25.46 -9.23
CA THR A 137 -5.77 26.81 -9.81
C THR A 137 -5.06 26.85 -11.16
N ALA A 138 -5.32 27.90 -11.98
CA ALA A 138 -4.63 28.08 -13.27
C ALA A 138 -3.11 28.21 -13.12
N LEU A 139 -2.64 28.93 -12.08
CA LEU A 139 -1.20 29.06 -11.78
C LEU A 139 -0.58 27.71 -11.40
N HIS A 140 -1.28 26.90 -10.60
CA HIS A 140 -0.82 25.56 -10.24
C HIS A 140 -0.79 24.64 -11.48
N ARG A 141 -1.73 24.77 -12.40
CA ARG A 141 -1.73 24.05 -13.69
C ARG A 141 -0.51 24.40 -14.54
N ALA A 142 -0.19 25.69 -14.66
CA ALA A 142 1.00 26.16 -15.38
C ALA A 142 2.31 25.66 -14.73
N TYR A 143 2.35 25.59 -13.41
CA TYR A 143 3.49 25.01 -12.67
C TYR A 143 3.61 23.49 -12.88
N ARG A 144 2.48 22.76 -12.91
CA ARG A 144 2.48 21.30 -13.08
C ARG A 144 2.79 20.86 -14.51
N ALA A 145 2.35 21.60 -15.50
CA ALA A 145 2.49 21.19 -16.91
C ALA A 145 3.90 20.71 -17.32
N PRO A 146 5.00 21.43 -17.01
CA PRO A 146 6.34 20.94 -17.32
C PRO A 146 6.73 19.69 -16.49
N ILE A 147 6.24 19.57 -15.26
CA ILE A 147 6.50 18.43 -14.38
C ILE A 147 5.80 17.18 -14.93
N ASP A 148 4.54 17.32 -15.32
CA ASP A 148 3.72 16.23 -15.89
C ASP A 148 4.29 15.76 -17.23
N TRP A 149 4.76 16.69 -18.07
CA TRP A 149 5.44 16.36 -19.32
C TRP A 149 6.77 15.63 -19.07
N ILE A 150 7.57 16.06 -18.08
CA ILE A 150 8.82 15.39 -17.69
C ILE A 150 8.52 13.99 -17.18
N GLU A 151 7.50 13.83 -16.35
CA GLU A 151 7.08 12.52 -15.81
C GLU A 151 6.77 11.54 -16.95
N GLU A 152 5.89 11.93 -17.89
CA GLU A 152 5.50 11.08 -19.01
C GLU A 152 6.68 10.73 -19.91
N THR A 153 7.47 11.72 -20.34
CA THR A 153 8.62 11.50 -21.23
C THR A 153 9.72 10.68 -20.58
N SER A 154 10.00 10.91 -19.30
CA SER A 154 11.02 10.16 -18.55
C SER A 154 10.59 8.71 -18.31
N THR A 155 9.31 8.50 -18.01
CA THR A 155 8.73 7.15 -17.86
C THR A 155 8.88 6.36 -19.15
N GLY A 156 8.55 6.97 -20.30
CA GLY A 156 8.70 6.35 -21.62
C GLY A 156 10.16 6.07 -22.02
N ALA A 157 11.11 6.66 -21.34
CA ALA A 157 12.53 6.35 -21.56
C ALA A 157 12.99 5.05 -20.87
N ALA A 158 12.20 4.38 -20.04
CA ALA A 158 12.56 3.11 -19.43
C ALA A 158 12.64 1.98 -20.50
N HIS A 159 13.50 0.99 -20.26
CA HIS A 159 13.54 -0.19 -21.12
C HIS A 159 12.37 -1.14 -20.83
N LYS A 160 11.91 -1.18 -19.58
CA LYS A 160 10.73 -1.93 -19.15
C LYS A 160 9.97 -1.14 -18.09
N ILE A 161 8.63 -1.17 -18.16
CA ILE A 161 7.77 -0.50 -17.20
C ILE A 161 6.92 -1.54 -16.49
N LEU A 162 6.98 -1.54 -15.16
CA LEU A 162 6.12 -2.35 -14.31
C LEU A 162 5.09 -1.46 -13.61
N VAL A 163 3.93 -2.04 -13.32
CA VAL A 163 2.83 -1.40 -12.56
C VAL A 163 2.34 -2.35 -11.46
N ASN A 164 1.71 -1.79 -10.42
CA ASN A 164 1.29 -2.55 -9.25
C ASN A 164 -0.01 -3.35 -9.43
N SER A 165 -0.81 -3.05 -10.47
CA SER A 165 -2.12 -3.69 -10.71
C SER A 165 -2.58 -3.50 -12.15
N HIS A 166 -3.53 -4.31 -12.61
CA HIS A 166 -4.21 -4.09 -13.91
C HIS A 166 -5.00 -2.79 -13.88
N TYR A 167 -5.60 -2.44 -12.74
CA TYR A 167 -6.24 -1.12 -12.59
C TYR A 167 -5.25 0.02 -12.86
N THR A 168 -4.07 -0.02 -12.24
CA THR A 168 -3.03 0.99 -12.51
C THR A 168 -2.52 0.94 -13.96
N GLN A 169 -2.48 -0.24 -14.58
CA GLN A 169 -2.14 -0.39 -16.01
C GLN A 169 -3.12 0.37 -16.90
N ASP A 170 -4.41 0.27 -16.65
CA ASP A 170 -5.43 0.98 -17.41
C ASP A 170 -5.39 2.49 -17.16
N VAL A 171 -5.18 2.88 -15.89
CA VAL A 171 -4.96 4.29 -15.53
C VAL A 171 -3.71 4.85 -16.20
N PHE A 172 -2.61 4.11 -16.24
CA PHE A 172 -1.37 4.47 -16.94
C PHE A 172 -1.63 4.77 -18.41
N ARG A 173 -2.30 3.86 -19.13
CA ARG A 173 -2.61 3.98 -20.56
C ARG A 173 -3.50 5.18 -20.87
N THR A 174 -4.47 5.46 -20.00
CA THR A 174 -5.40 6.59 -20.20
C THR A 174 -4.78 7.93 -19.83
N THR A 175 -3.82 7.92 -18.90
CA THR A 175 -3.16 9.11 -18.36
C THR A 175 -1.99 9.54 -19.24
N PHE A 176 -1.05 8.63 -19.52
CA PHE A 176 0.12 8.87 -20.35
C PHE A 176 -0.19 8.54 -21.81
N ARG A 177 -0.86 9.47 -22.48
CA ARG A 177 -1.39 9.25 -23.84
C ARG A 177 -0.33 8.94 -24.88
N THR A 178 0.86 9.53 -24.75
CA THR A 178 1.98 9.27 -25.65
C THR A 178 2.57 7.88 -25.44
N LEU A 179 2.35 7.28 -24.25
CA LEU A 179 2.83 5.96 -23.87
C LEU A 179 1.75 4.87 -23.92
N ALA A 180 0.55 5.19 -24.41
CA ALA A 180 -0.57 4.23 -24.44
C ALA A 180 -0.26 2.93 -25.23
N HIS A 181 0.71 3.00 -26.15
CA HIS A 181 1.19 1.87 -26.94
C HIS A 181 2.33 1.08 -26.30
N VAL A 182 2.90 1.61 -25.19
CA VAL A 182 4.04 0.98 -24.50
C VAL A 182 3.51 -0.20 -23.67
N GLU A 183 4.15 -1.35 -23.82
CA GLU A 183 3.83 -2.53 -23.03
C GLU A 183 4.24 -2.30 -21.55
N THR A 184 3.30 -2.57 -20.65
CA THR A 184 3.53 -2.51 -19.20
C THR A 184 3.21 -3.87 -18.61
N HIS A 185 4.01 -4.31 -17.62
CA HIS A 185 3.85 -5.60 -16.96
C HIS A 185 3.35 -5.41 -15.54
N VAL A 186 2.41 -6.24 -15.11
CA VAL A 186 1.87 -6.16 -13.75
C VAL A 186 2.69 -7.02 -12.80
N VAL A 187 3.20 -6.38 -11.74
CA VAL A 187 3.87 -7.04 -10.62
C VAL A 187 3.23 -6.54 -9.33
N HIS A 188 2.33 -7.35 -8.78
CA HIS A 188 1.60 -7.01 -7.56
C HIS A 188 2.55 -6.89 -6.37
N PRO A 189 2.35 -5.91 -5.46
CA PRO A 189 3.07 -5.84 -4.21
C PRO A 189 2.87 -7.08 -3.34
N ALA A 190 3.86 -7.40 -2.53
CA ALA A 190 3.83 -8.52 -1.60
C ALA A 190 3.14 -8.18 -0.28
N VAL A 191 2.65 -9.19 0.39
CA VAL A 191 2.20 -9.14 1.78
C VAL A 191 2.87 -10.24 2.60
N ASP A 192 3.10 -9.93 3.88
CA ASP A 192 3.59 -10.92 4.83
C ASP A 192 2.48 -11.91 5.18
N VAL A 193 2.73 -13.18 4.92
CA VAL A 193 1.86 -14.25 5.34
C VAL A 193 2.43 -14.86 6.63
N PRO A 194 1.78 -14.67 7.79
CA PRO A 194 2.30 -15.18 9.05
C PRO A 194 2.38 -16.71 9.02
N LYS A 195 3.49 -17.27 9.49
CA LYS A 195 3.69 -18.74 9.55
C LYS A 195 2.67 -19.40 10.48
N THR A 196 2.39 -18.75 11.60
CA THR A 196 1.43 -19.20 12.61
C THR A 196 0.35 -18.14 12.76
N LEU A 197 -0.89 -18.57 12.78
CA LEU A 197 -2.02 -17.68 13.05
C LEU A 197 -2.17 -17.49 14.55
N THR A 198 -2.40 -16.25 14.96
CA THR A 198 -2.78 -15.90 16.32
C THR A 198 -4.26 -16.19 16.50
N THR A 199 -4.63 -16.92 17.54
CA THR A 199 -6.04 -17.14 17.87
C THR A 199 -6.70 -15.84 18.31
N ARG A 200 -8.02 -15.81 18.35
CA ARG A 200 -8.76 -14.65 18.84
C ARG A 200 -8.47 -14.40 20.33
N GLU A 201 -8.34 -15.46 21.10
CA GLU A 201 -8.02 -15.44 22.53
C GLU A 201 -6.61 -14.90 22.78
N ASP A 202 -5.62 -15.39 22.06
CA ASP A 202 -4.24 -14.91 22.18
C ASP A 202 -4.13 -13.44 21.76
N ALA A 203 -4.88 -13.01 20.75
CA ALA A 203 -4.92 -11.62 20.32
C ALA A 203 -5.51 -10.68 21.38
N TRP A 204 -6.55 -11.11 22.10
CA TRP A 204 -7.08 -10.34 23.23
C TRP A 204 -6.06 -10.22 24.36
N MET A 205 -5.44 -11.32 24.75
CA MET A 205 -4.40 -11.29 25.77
C MET A 205 -3.26 -10.36 25.39
N GLN A 206 -2.89 -10.33 24.11
CA GLN A 206 -1.88 -9.42 23.63
C GLN A 206 -2.30 -7.94 23.73
N LEU A 207 -3.57 -7.62 23.48
CA LEU A 207 -4.10 -6.26 23.67
C LEU A 207 -4.15 -5.89 25.17
N GLU A 208 -4.54 -6.81 26.05
CA GLU A 208 -4.62 -6.60 27.50
C GLU A 208 -3.26 -6.32 28.15
N THR A 209 -2.16 -6.82 27.58
CA THR A 209 -0.79 -6.58 28.08
C THR A 209 -0.31 -5.15 27.88
N ASP A 210 -0.90 -4.38 26.99
CA ASP A 210 -0.61 -2.98 26.75
C ASP A 210 -1.63 -2.10 27.49
N GLU A 211 -1.17 -1.39 28.51
CA GLU A 211 -2.02 -0.50 29.32
C GLU A 211 -2.85 0.49 28.51
N ASN A 212 -2.34 0.90 27.34
CA ASN A 212 -3.05 1.82 26.43
C ASN A 212 -4.16 1.15 25.61
N ASN A 213 -4.24 -0.18 25.62
CA ASN A 213 -5.18 -0.96 24.79
C ASN A 213 -6.22 -1.74 25.62
N GLN A 214 -6.33 -1.51 26.92
CA GLN A 214 -7.28 -2.24 27.78
C GLN A 214 -8.74 -2.05 27.34
N ASP A 215 -9.16 -0.82 27.04
CA ASP A 215 -10.49 -0.51 26.52
C ASP A 215 -10.74 -1.20 25.17
N VAL A 216 -9.70 -1.27 24.32
CA VAL A 216 -9.75 -1.96 23.03
C VAL A 216 -9.95 -3.47 23.22
N ALA A 217 -9.21 -4.05 24.16
CA ALA A 217 -9.33 -5.49 24.48
C ALA A 217 -10.73 -5.83 25.02
N GLU A 218 -11.26 -5.01 25.92
CA GLU A 218 -12.61 -5.18 26.45
C GLU A 218 -13.66 -5.07 25.35
N PHE A 219 -13.56 -4.04 24.49
CA PHE A 219 -14.46 -3.87 23.35
C PHE A 219 -14.42 -5.08 22.40
N CYS A 220 -13.23 -5.55 22.02
CA CYS A 220 -13.05 -6.71 21.15
C CYS A 220 -13.57 -8.01 21.79
N ARG A 221 -13.42 -8.19 23.11
CA ARG A 221 -13.88 -9.36 23.84
C ARG A 221 -15.40 -9.43 23.91
N ARG A 222 -16.06 -8.29 24.16
CA ARG A 222 -17.52 -8.18 24.21
C ARG A 222 -18.17 -8.45 22.87
N ALA A 223 -17.53 -8.05 21.78
CA ALA A 223 -18.09 -8.15 20.43
C ALA A 223 -18.17 -9.62 19.98
N LYS A 224 -19.36 -10.17 19.81
CA LYS A 224 -19.59 -11.48 19.20
C LYS A 224 -19.14 -11.49 17.74
N HIS A 225 -19.52 -10.46 16.99
CA HIS A 225 -19.15 -10.21 15.62
C HIS A 225 -18.45 -8.85 15.53
N LEU A 226 -17.15 -8.86 15.24
CA LEU A 226 -16.33 -7.67 15.14
C LEU A 226 -15.94 -7.43 13.68
N PHE A 227 -16.35 -6.30 13.13
CA PHE A 227 -15.85 -5.82 11.84
C PHE A 227 -14.72 -4.81 12.06
N LEU A 228 -13.77 -4.78 11.14
CA LEU A 228 -12.62 -3.89 11.20
C LEU A 228 -12.51 -3.09 9.90
N SER A 229 -12.48 -1.76 9.99
CA SER A 229 -12.07 -0.88 8.90
C SER A 229 -10.66 -0.36 9.21
N LEU A 230 -9.67 -0.75 8.40
CA LEU A 230 -8.27 -0.40 8.62
C LEU A 230 -7.77 0.50 7.48
N ASN A 231 -7.89 1.81 7.65
CA ASN A 231 -7.55 2.81 6.65
C ASN A 231 -7.12 4.12 7.33
N ARG A 232 -6.37 4.97 6.59
CA ARG A 232 -6.08 6.33 7.06
C ARG A 232 -7.37 7.15 7.14
N PHE A 233 -7.45 8.06 8.11
CA PHE A 233 -8.58 8.97 8.30
C PHE A 233 -8.57 10.09 7.24
N GLU A 234 -8.63 9.67 5.97
CA GLU A 234 -8.71 10.55 4.80
C GLU A 234 -10.04 10.34 4.07
N ARG A 235 -10.69 11.41 3.66
CA ARG A 235 -12.01 11.36 3.00
C ARG A 235 -12.09 10.40 1.80
N LYS A 236 -10.99 10.29 1.03
CA LYS A 236 -10.93 9.34 -0.10
C LYS A 236 -11.01 7.86 0.31
N LYS A 237 -10.92 7.56 1.62
CA LYS A 237 -11.06 6.20 2.14
C LYS A 237 -12.50 5.81 2.45
N GLY A 238 -13.44 6.78 2.44
CA GLY A 238 -14.88 6.52 2.55
C GLY A 238 -15.26 5.76 3.82
N LEU A 239 -14.69 6.14 4.98
CA LEU A 239 -14.92 5.44 6.25
C LEU A 239 -16.37 5.55 6.71
N GLU A 240 -17.07 6.61 6.27
CA GLU A 240 -18.51 6.81 6.51
C GLU A 240 -19.33 5.63 6.02
N LEU A 241 -18.97 4.99 4.91
CA LEU A 241 -19.67 3.82 4.37
C LEU A 241 -19.66 2.64 5.34
N ALA A 242 -18.57 2.44 6.11
CA ALA A 242 -18.53 1.37 7.12
C ALA A 242 -19.45 1.67 8.31
N LEU A 243 -19.55 2.94 8.73
CA LEU A 243 -20.47 3.38 9.78
C LEU A 243 -21.92 3.23 9.34
N GLU A 244 -22.25 3.70 8.13
CA GLU A 244 -23.59 3.61 7.55
C GLU A 244 -24.03 2.15 7.34
N ALA A 245 -23.12 1.27 6.95
CA ALA A 245 -23.41 -0.15 6.79
C ALA A 245 -23.73 -0.82 8.14
N LEU A 246 -22.96 -0.50 9.19
CA LEU A 246 -23.24 -0.99 10.55
C LEU A 246 -24.60 -0.48 11.03
N GLU A 247 -24.88 0.80 10.87
CA GLU A 247 -26.16 1.42 11.26
C GLU A 247 -27.32 0.78 10.51
N TRP A 248 -27.20 0.57 9.19
CA TRP A 248 -28.20 -0.12 8.39
C TRP A 248 -28.45 -1.55 8.90
N MET A 249 -27.39 -2.28 9.27
CA MET A 249 -27.48 -3.62 9.80
C MET A 249 -28.20 -3.64 11.15
N HIS A 250 -27.92 -2.69 12.05
CA HIS A 250 -28.59 -2.57 13.33
C HIS A 250 -30.09 -2.26 13.18
N GLN A 251 -30.46 -1.40 12.23
CA GLN A 251 -31.87 -1.04 11.98
C GLN A 251 -32.68 -2.16 11.32
N ASN A 252 -32.01 -3.08 10.60
CA ASN A 252 -32.69 -4.13 9.83
C ASN A 252 -32.46 -5.55 10.40
N THR A 253 -31.95 -5.67 11.61
CA THR A 253 -31.79 -6.95 12.30
C THR A 253 -32.87 -7.14 13.37
N SER A 254 -33.21 -8.38 13.63
CA SER A 254 -34.04 -8.77 14.78
C SER A 254 -33.22 -9.16 16.02
N VAL A 255 -31.89 -9.00 15.96
CA VAL A 255 -30.98 -9.30 17.06
C VAL A 255 -30.89 -8.08 17.97
N ASP A 256 -30.97 -8.30 19.27
CA ASP A 256 -30.92 -7.24 20.28
C ASP A 256 -29.72 -7.38 21.21
N GLY A 257 -29.30 -6.24 21.80
CA GLY A 257 -28.32 -6.17 22.87
C GLY A 257 -26.87 -6.50 22.43
N ASP A 258 -26.18 -7.28 23.25
CA ASP A 258 -24.74 -7.60 23.08
C ASP A 258 -24.43 -8.50 21.88
N ASP A 259 -25.42 -9.07 21.24
CA ASP A 259 -25.28 -9.88 20.01
C ASP A 259 -25.17 -9.00 18.72
N LEU A 260 -25.41 -7.69 18.83
CA LEU A 260 -25.28 -6.77 17.73
C LEU A 260 -23.81 -6.66 17.27
N PRO A 261 -23.58 -6.59 15.94
CA PRO A 261 -22.23 -6.43 15.41
C PRO A 261 -21.56 -5.15 15.88
N CYS A 262 -20.24 -5.23 16.09
CA CYS A 262 -19.39 -4.09 16.43
C CYS A 262 -18.43 -3.74 15.29
N LEU A 263 -17.99 -2.48 15.24
CA LEU A 263 -17.05 -1.96 14.26
C LEU A 263 -15.89 -1.26 14.97
N VAL A 264 -14.66 -1.65 14.63
CA VAL A 264 -13.46 -0.86 14.90
C VAL A 264 -13.03 -0.15 13.63
N VAL A 265 -12.88 1.17 13.70
CA VAL A 265 -12.28 2.00 12.65
C VAL A 265 -10.91 2.41 13.12
N ALA A 266 -9.86 1.86 12.50
CA ALA A 266 -8.48 2.06 12.91
C ALA A 266 -7.60 2.54 11.78
N GLY A 267 -6.58 3.35 12.09
CA GLY A 267 -5.59 3.74 11.08
C GLY A 267 -4.85 5.03 11.34
N GLY A 268 -4.09 5.45 10.34
CA GLY A 268 -3.28 6.65 10.41
C GLY A 268 -4.11 7.94 10.45
N TYR A 269 -3.78 8.83 11.36
CA TYR A 269 -4.39 10.14 11.52
C TYR A 269 -3.31 11.18 11.81
N ASP A 270 -3.28 12.29 11.05
CA ASP A 270 -2.36 13.38 11.27
C ASP A 270 -3.11 14.64 11.71
N PRO A 271 -3.01 15.03 13.01
CA PRO A 271 -3.71 16.22 13.54
C PRO A 271 -3.20 17.55 12.95
N ARG A 272 -2.10 17.54 12.19
CA ARG A 272 -1.57 18.72 11.50
C ARG A 272 -2.24 18.96 10.14
N ILE A 273 -2.94 17.95 9.61
CA ILE A 273 -3.65 18.05 8.33
C ILE A 273 -5.10 18.43 8.62
N HIS A 274 -5.45 19.68 8.33
CA HIS A 274 -6.80 20.21 8.61
C HIS A 274 -7.93 19.36 7.98
N ALA A 275 -7.71 18.83 6.78
CA ALA A 275 -8.70 17.98 6.11
C ALA A 275 -8.96 16.66 6.84
N ASP A 276 -7.92 16.04 7.43
CA ASP A 276 -8.04 14.81 8.20
C ASP A 276 -8.76 15.08 9.53
N VAL A 277 -8.42 16.20 10.17
CA VAL A 277 -9.11 16.65 11.41
C VAL A 277 -10.59 16.88 11.16
N GLN A 278 -10.92 17.62 10.12
CA GLN A 278 -12.32 17.89 9.77
C GLN A 278 -13.08 16.59 9.47
N TYR A 279 -12.48 15.69 8.68
CA TYR A 279 -13.10 14.42 8.34
C TYR A 279 -13.31 13.54 9.58
N ASN A 280 -12.33 13.47 10.48
CA ASN A 280 -12.48 12.73 11.74
C ASN A 280 -13.63 13.30 12.60
N MET A 281 -13.77 14.63 12.69
CA MET A 281 -14.88 15.26 13.41
C MET A 281 -16.24 14.90 12.81
N GLU A 282 -16.36 14.86 11.49
CA GLU A 282 -17.57 14.43 10.81
C GLU A 282 -17.94 12.97 11.11
N LEU A 283 -16.94 12.06 11.12
CA LEU A 283 -17.15 10.65 11.47
C LEU A 283 -17.61 10.47 12.93
N VAL A 284 -17.02 11.22 13.86
CA VAL A 284 -17.41 11.22 15.27
C VAL A 284 -18.86 11.76 15.43
N ASP A 285 -19.20 12.85 14.74
CA ASP A 285 -20.56 13.39 14.76
C ASP A 285 -21.60 12.40 14.18
N MET A 286 -21.23 11.66 13.12
CA MET A 286 -22.06 10.59 12.59
C MET A 286 -22.27 9.47 13.63
N GLN A 287 -21.19 9.02 14.29
CA GLN A 287 -21.28 7.99 15.34
C GLN A 287 -22.20 8.43 16.48
N GLU A 288 -22.03 9.66 17.00
CA GLU A 288 -22.83 10.16 18.13
C GLU A 288 -24.33 10.21 17.84
N LYS A 289 -24.71 10.43 16.57
CA LYS A 289 -26.12 10.46 16.12
C LYS A 289 -26.69 9.09 15.80
N ALA A 290 -25.84 8.07 15.62
CA ALA A 290 -26.24 6.73 15.26
C ALA A 290 -26.83 5.94 16.45
N GLN A 291 -27.75 5.02 16.19
CA GLN A 291 -28.22 4.04 17.16
C GLN A 291 -27.10 3.05 17.53
N SER A 292 -26.21 2.77 16.57
CA SER A 292 -25.06 1.88 16.72
C SER A 292 -23.87 2.49 17.48
N LYS A 293 -23.97 3.71 18.04
CA LYS A 293 -22.84 4.46 18.63
C LYS A 293 -22.04 3.68 19.68
N ALA A 294 -22.69 2.87 20.51
CA ALA A 294 -22.02 2.06 21.54
C ALA A 294 -21.26 0.85 20.96
N HIS A 295 -21.44 0.56 19.66
CA HIS A 295 -20.86 -0.57 18.95
C HIS A 295 -19.76 -0.13 17.97
N VAL A 296 -19.29 1.13 18.04
CA VAL A 296 -18.22 1.68 17.20
C VAL A 296 -17.08 2.20 18.07
N LEU A 297 -15.86 1.83 17.71
CA LEU A 297 -14.63 2.30 18.35
C LEU A 297 -13.68 2.90 17.29
N PHE A 298 -13.23 4.14 17.50
CA PHE A 298 -12.20 4.77 16.69
C PHE A 298 -10.82 4.64 17.32
N LEU A 299 -9.81 4.24 16.53
CA LEU A 299 -8.43 4.08 16.96
C LEU A 299 -7.47 4.78 16.01
N HIS A 300 -6.78 5.81 16.50
CA HIS A 300 -5.82 6.57 15.73
C HIS A 300 -4.40 6.03 15.91
N ASN A 301 -3.64 5.93 14.82
CA ASN A 301 -2.21 5.63 14.82
C ASN A 301 -1.85 4.36 15.62
N VAL A 302 -2.62 3.30 15.43
CA VAL A 302 -2.37 2.00 16.07
C VAL A 302 -0.98 1.46 15.72
N THR A 303 -0.35 0.77 16.68
CA THR A 303 0.90 0.06 16.45
C THR A 303 0.71 -1.15 15.54
N ASP A 304 1.79 -1.67 14.95
CA ASP A 304 1.70 -2.92 14.16
C ASP A 304 1.21 -4.09 15.01
N THR A 305 1.59 -4.15 16.29
CA THR A 305 1.11 -5.15 17.25
C THR A 305 -0.40 -5.07 17.41
N THR A 306 -0.93 -3.87 17.69
CA THR A 306 -2.38 -3.64 17.83
C THR A 306 -3.11 -3.94 16.53
N LYS A 307 -2.57 -3.50 15.37
CA LYS A 307 -3.12 -3.83 14.04
C LYS A 307 -3.25 -5.34 13.83
N HIS A 308 -2.21 -6.10 14.15
CA HIS A 308 -2.21 -7.55 13.98
C HIS A 308 -3.20 -8.25 14.92
N ALA A 309 -3.32 -7.77 16.14
CA ALA A 309 -4.31 -8.29 17.09
C ALA A 309 -5.74 -8.01 16.62
N LEU A 310 -6.03 -6.78 16.17
CA LEU A 310 -7.35 -6.42 15.61
C LEU A 310 -7.71 -7.28 14.39
N LEU A 311 -6.76 -7.49 13.47
CA LEU A 311 -6.94 -8.39 12.33
C LEU A 311 -7.19 -9.83 12.75
N SER A 312 -6.62 -10.30 13.86
CA SER A 312 -6.86 -11.65 14.40
C SER A 312 -8.21 -11.75 15.11
N CYS A 313 -8.66 -10.68 15.77
CA CYS A 313 -9.95 -10.64 16.49
C CYS A 313 -11.16 -10.50 15.56
N CYS A 314 -11.03 -9.81 14.41
CA CYS A 314 -12.18 -9.47 13.59
C CYS A 314 -12.83 -10.70 12.91
N THR A 315 -14.12 -10.58 12.62
CA THR A 315 -14.89 -11.50 11.78
C THR A 315 -14.57 -11.29 10.31
N ALA A 316 -14.51 -10.03 9.89
CA ALA A 316 -14.14 -9.62 8.54
C ALA A 316 -13.61 -8.17 8.51
N VAL A 317 -12.90 -7.82 7.45
CA VAL A 317 -12.45 -6.45 7.19
C VAL A 317 -13.40 -5.77 6.20
N LEU A 318 -13.82 -4.54 6.52
CA LEU A 318 -14.56 -3.65 5.63
C LEU A 318 -13.56 -2.72 4.93
N TYR A 319 -13.46 -2.85 3.62
CA TYR A 319 -12.56 -2.06 2.80
C TYR A 319 -13.35 -1.13 1.88
N THR A 320 -13.56 0.07 2.34
CA THR A 320 -14.48 1.06 1.76
C THR A 320 -13.90 1.96 0.64
N PRO A 321 -12.56 2.07 0.43
CA PRO A 321 -12.03 2.90 -0.64
C PRO A 321 -12.52 2.47 -2.02
N THR A 322 -13.04 3.43 -2.80
CA THR A 322 -13.33 3.24 -4.22
C THR A 322 -12.10 3.60 -5.05
N PHE A 323 -11.91 2.91 -6.17
CA PHE A 323 -10.81 3.16 -7.12
C PHE A 323 -9.41 3.15 -6.48
N GLU A 324 -9.22 2.33 -5.45
CA GLU A 324 -7.90 2.14 -4.85
C GLU A 324 -6.93 1.49 -5.84
N HIS A 325 -5.68 1.93 -5.85
CA HIS A 325 -4.69 1.50 -6.84
C HIS A 325 -4.38 0.00 -6.74
N PHE A 326 -4.28 -0.54 -5.54
CA PHE A 326 -4.06 -1.96 -5.27
C PHE A 326 -4.81 -2.43 -4.01
N GLY A 327 -4.55 -1.80 -2.86
CA GLY A 327 -5.15 -2.17 -1.58
C GLY A 327 -4.42 -3.31 -0.89
N ILE A 328 -3.38 -2.99 -0.10
CA ILE A 328 -2.61 -3.99 0.65
C ILE A 328 -3.40 -4.53 1.86
N VAL A 329 -4.26 -3.73 2.48
CA VAL A 329 -5.03 -4.09 3.68
C VAL A 329 -5.95 -5.31 3.47
N PRO A 330 -6.69 -5.44 2.35
CA PRO A 330 -7.38 -6.68 2.00
C PRO A 330 -6.48 -7.91 2.07
N LEU A 331 -5.28 -7.84 1.53
CA LEU A 331 -4.35 -8.97 1.53
C LEU A 331 -3.79 -9.27 2.93
N GLU A 332 -3.54 -8.25 3.77
CA GLU A 332 -3.14 -8.42 5.16
C GLU A 332 -4.21 -9.15 5.99
N ALA A 333 -5.48 -8.84 5.74
CA ALA A 333 -6.62 -9.53 6.35
C ALA A 333 -6.72 -10.99 5.86
N MET A 334 -6.71 -11.18 4.55
CA MET A 334 -6.78 -12.48 3.90
C MET A 334 -5.63 -13.40 4.31
N ALA A 335 -4.41 -12.86 4.48
CA ALA A 335 -3.25 -13.59 4.99
C ALA A 335 -3.47 -14.15 6.42
N ARG A 336 -4.42 -13.60 7.17
CA ARG A 336 -4.83 -14.01 8.52
C ARG A 336 -6.17 -14.75 8.56
N GLU A 337 -6.59 -15.31 7.44
CA GLU A 337 -7.87 -16.04 7.29
C GLU A 337 -9.09 -15.17 7.59
N LYS A 338 -9.02 -13.86 7.30
CA LYS A 338 -10.16 -12.97 7.46
C LYS A 338 -10.77 -12.65 6.10
N PRO A 339 -12.05 -12.93 5.90
CA PRO A 339 -12.76 -12.47 4.71
C PRO A 339 -12.75 -10.94 4.62
N VAL A 340 -12.81 -10.42 3.40
CA VAL A 340 -12.88 -8.99 3.17
C VAL A 340 -14.17 -8.65 2.43
N ILE A 341 -14.84 -7.59 2.86
CA ILE A 341 -15.93 -6.96 2.13
C ILE A 341 -15.38 -5.66 1.56
N ALA A 342 -15.30 -5.55 0.24
CA ALA A 342 -14.71 -4.40 -0.43
C ALA A 342 -15.61 -3.85 -1.54
N CYS A 343 -15.41 -2.58 -1.89
CA CYS A 343 -16.02 -2.00 -3.08
C CYS A 343 -15.57 -2.75 -4.34
N ASN A 344 -16.49 -3.00 -5.26
CA ASN A 344 -16.23 -3.66 -6.55
C ASN A 344 -15.54 -2.74 -7.56
N SER A 345 -14.46 -2.11 -7.16
CA SER A 345 -13.71 -1.15 -7.96
C SER A 345 -12.21 -1.17 -7.65
N GLY A 346 -11.38 -0.82 -8.64
CA GLY A 346 -9.94 -0.70 -8.48
C GLY A 346 -9.23 -2.03 -8.17
N GLY A 347 -8.13 -1.95 -7.42
CA GLY A 347 -7.28 -3.07 -7.06
C GLY A 347 -7.96 -4.23 -6.32
N PRO A 348 -8.95 -4.00 -5.43
CA PRO A 348 -9.71 -5.09 -4.81
C PRO A 348 -10.32 -6.09 -5.79
N MET A 349 -10.68 -5.68 -6.99
CA MET A 349 -11.19 -6.58 -8.03
C MET A 349 -10.16 -7.61 -8.52
N GLU A 350 -8.88 -7.37 -8.30
CA GLU A 350 -7.77 -8.27 -8.66
C GLU A 350 -7.36 -9.18 -7.51
N THR A 351 -7.57 -8.72 -6.28
CA THR A 351 -7.07 -9.38 -5.08
C THR A 351 -8.14 -10.24 -4.41
N ILE A 352 -9.43 -9.93 -4.57
CA ILE A 352 -10.53 -10.64 -3.93
C ILE A 352 -11.31 -11.44 -4.99
N LEU A 353 -11.49 -12.74 -4.74
CA LEU A 353 -12.37 -13.60 -5.51
C LEU A 353 -13.77 -13.54 -4.89
N HIS A 354 -14.70 -12.85 -5.56
CA HIS A 354 -16.07 -12.64 -5.07
C HIS A 354 -16.74 -13.95 -4.64
N GLN A 355 -17.31 -13.96 -3.43
CA GLN A 355 -17.96 -15.11 -2.76
C GLN A 355 -17.03 -16.30 -2.45
N LYS A 356 -15.74 -16.24 -2.80
CA LYS A 356 -14.77 -17.29 -2.46
C LYS A 356 -13.78 -16.86 -1.37
N THR A 357 -13.17 -15.69 -1.53
CA THR A 357 -12.19 -15.16 -0.57
C THR A 357 -12.66 -13.90 0.16
N GLY A 358 -13.82 -13.38 -0.23
CA GLY A 358 -14.46 -12.18 0.29
C GLY A 358 -15.64 -11.77 -0.59
N PHE A 359 -16.14 -10.58 -0.36
CA PHE A 359 -17.22 -9.99 -1.13
C PHE A 359 -16.77 -8.72 -1.83
N LEU A 360 -17.06 -8.61 -3.12
CA LEU A 360 -16.99 -7.39 -3.90
C LEU A 360 -18.40 -6.87 -4.09
N VAL A 361 -18.71 -5.70 -3.54
CA VAL A 361 -20.07 -5.16 -3.47
C VAL A 361 -20.11 -3.71 -3.94
N GLU A 362 -21.28 -3.24 -4.31
CA GLU A 362 -21.50 -1.83 -4.63
C GLU A 362 -21.17 -0.95 -3.42
N PRO A 363 -20.62 0.27 -3.64
CA PRO A 363 -20.26 1.19 -2.56
C PRO A 363 -21.50 1.84 -1.94
N CYS A 364 -22.38 1.04 -1.36
CA CYS A 364 -23.57 1.51 -0.66
C CYS A 364 -23.79 0.73 0.66
N PRO A 365 -24.42 1.37 1.67
CA PRO A 365 -24.58 0.80 3.01
C PRO A 365 -25.29 -0.55 3.02
N SER A 366 -26.38 -0.70 2.25
CA SER A 366 -27.16 -1.94 2.20
C SER A 366 -26.37 -3.13 1.68
N ALA A 367 -25.59 -2.95 0.59
CA ALA A 367 -24.78 -4.03 0.01
C ALA A 367 -23.65 -4.49 0.94
N PHE A 368 -23.01 -3.56 1.67
CA PHE A 368 -22.05 -3.89 2.71
C PHE A 368 -22.72 -4.63 3.87
N ALA A 369 -23.85 -4.14 4.35
CA ALA A 369 -24.61 -4.75 5.45
C ALA A 369 -25.10 -6.17 5.11
N GLU A 370 -25.60 -6.39 3.90
CA GLU A 370 -26.00 -7.74 3.43
C GLU A 370 -24.80 -8.71 3.42
N ALA A 371 -23.64 -8.27 2.98
CA ALA A 371 -22.40 -9.06 3.01
C ALA A 371 -21.95 -9.32 4.46
N MET A 372 -22.04 -8.33 5.37
CA MET A 372 -21.79 -8.49 6.80
C MET A 372 -22.74 -9.52 7.41
N GLN A 373 -24.02 -9.43 7.11
CA GLN A 373 -25.03 -10.37 7.58
C GLN A 373 -24.77 -11.80 7.08
N ALA A 374 -24.35 -11.96 5.84
CA ALA A 374 -24.00 -13.28 5.29
C ALA A 374 -22.84 -13.96 6.03
N LEU A 375 -21.89 -13.19 6.57
CA LEU A 375 -20.78 -13.71 7.37
C LEU A 375 -21.14 -13.97 8.83
N THR A 376 -22.02 -13.16 9.41
CA THR A 376 -22.47 -13.34 10.81
C THR A 376 -23.49 -14.48 10.97
N SER A 377 -24.34 -14.69 9.96
CA SER A 377 -25.35 -15.74 9.95
C SER A 377 -24.78 -17.16 9.77
N ASP A 378 -23.61 -17.27 9.11
CA ASP A 378 -22.93 -18.56 8.89
C ASP A 378 -21.40 -18.43 9.18
N PRO A 379 -21.02 -18.60 10.46
CA PRO A 379 -19.61 -18.57 10.86
C PRO A 379 -18.76 -19.65 10.21
N SER A 380 -19.34 -20.79 9.84
CA SER A 380 -18.60 -21.85 9.16
C SER A 380 -18.21 -21.46 7.73
N ARG A 381 -19.11 -20.80 7.02
CA ARG A 381 -18.87 -20.19 5.72
C ARG A 381 -17.81 -19.09 5.82
N ALA A 382 -17.89 -18.22 6.81
CA ALA A 382 -16.89 -17.17 7.03
C ALA A 382 -15.50 -17.77 7.27
N ALA A 383 -15.38 -18.80 8.10
CA ALA A 383 -14.11 -19.49 8.35
C ALA A 383 -13.58 -20.22 7.10
N HIS A 384 -14.45 -20.84 6.31
CA HIS A 384 -14.05 -21.48 5.04
C HIS A 384 -13.56 -20.45 4.04
N MET A 385 -14.27 -19.34 3.88
CA MET A 385 -13.87 -18.21 3.03
C MET A 385 -12.51 -17.63 3.46
N GLY A 386 -12.27 -17.49 4.76
CA GLY A 386 -10.99 -17.05 5.32
C GLY A 386 -9.82 -17.98 4.96
N ARG A 387 -10.00 -19.31 5.07
CA ARG A 387 -8.96 -20.26 4.64
C ARG A 387 -8.64 -20.15 3.16
N LEU A 388 -9.65 -20.09 2.30
CA LEU A 388 -9.47 -19.89 0.86
C LEU A 388 -8.78 -18.55 0.54
N ALA A 389 -9.10 -17.51 1.32
CA ALA A 389 -8.47 -16.21 1.21
C ALA A 389 -6.96 -16.29 1.48
N ARG A 390 -6.57 -16.98 2.57
CA ARG A 390 -5.16 -17.19 2.91
C ARG A 390 -4.43 -18.01 1.85
N GLU A 391 -5.00 -19.10 1.37
CA GLU A 391 -4.42 -19.92 0.30
C GLU A 391 -4.18 -19.10 -0.97
N HIS A 392 -5.14 -18.26 -1.35
CA HIS A 392 -5.03 -17.38 -2.49
C HIS A 392 -3.88 -16.37 -2.33
N VAL A 393 -3.75 -15.75 -1.14
CA VAL A 393 -2.65 -14.82 -0.84
C VAL A 393 -1.30 -15.54 -0.86
N GLN A 394 -1.19 -16.72 -0.26
CA GLN A 394 0.04 -17.50 -0.25
C GLN A 394 0.55 -17.81 -1.66
N GLN A 395 -0.37 -18.16 -2.57
CA GLN A 395 -0.04 -18.55 -3.94
C GLN A 395 0.33 -17.35 -4.83
N ARG A 396 -0.32 -16.19 -4.65
CA ARG A 396 -0.24 -15.09 -5.62
C ARG A 396 0.39 -13.81 -5.11
N PHE A 397 0.32 -13.54 -3.81
CA PHE A 397 0.69 -12.25 -3.21
C PHE A 397 1.67 -12.38 -2.04
N SER A 398 2.19 -13.59 -1.78
CA SER A 398 3.24 -13.79 -0.80
C SER A 398 4.56 -13.16 -1.28
N ARG A 399 5.48 -12.92 -0.35
CA ARG A 399 6.83 -12.44 -0.69
C ARG A 399 7.55 -13.36 -1.68
N ALA A 400 7.41 -14.68 -1.55
CA ALA A 400 8.00 -15.63 -2.48
C ALA A 400 7.45 -15.47 -3.89
N ALA A 401 6.12 -15.43 -4.05
CA ALA A 401 5.48 -15.24 -5.35
C ALA A 401 5.85 -13.88 -6.00
N PHE A 402 5.94 -12.83 -5.20
CA PHE A 402 6.42 -11.53 -5.63
C PHE A 402 7.90 -11.59 -6.04
N GLY A 403 8.74 -12.23 -5.22
CA GLY A 403 10.17 -12.39 -5.46
C GLY A 403 10.45 -13.10 -6.78
N ASP A 404 9.77 -14.21 -7.02
CA ASP A 404 9.87 -14.95 -8.28
C ASP A 404 9.49 -14.08 -9.48
N ARG A 405 8.40 -13.31 -9.36
CA ARG A 405 7.91 -12.46 -10.44
C ARG A 405 8.85 -11.29 -10.73
N ILE A 406 9.28 -10.53 -9.71
CA ILE A 406 10.20 -9.40 -9.91
C ILE A 406 11.56 -9.87 -10.43
N ASN A 407 12.05 -11.00 -9.93
CA ASN A 407 13.28 -11.61 -10.41
C ASN A 407 13.18 -11.99 -11.89
N GLN A 408 12.07 -12.60 -12.31
CA GLN A 408 11.86 -12.97 -13.71
C GLN A 408 11.90 -11.74 -14.62
N GLU A 409 11.20 -10.63 -14.26
CA GLU A 409 11.20 -9.39 -15.04
C GLU A 409 12.61 -8.78 -15.16
N ILE A 410 13.41 -8.84 -14.10
CA ILE A 410 14.80 -8.36 -14.08
C ILE A 410 15.71 -9.24 -14.96
N VAL A 411 15.58 -10.57 -14.85
CA VAL A 411 16.40 -11.52 -15.62
C VAL A 411 16.07 -11.41 -17.13
N ASP A 412 14.80 -11.31 -17.48
CA ASP A 412 14.38 -11.18 -18.88
C ASP A 412 14.90 -9.87 -19.48
N LEU A 413 14.78 -8.76 -18.75
CA LEU A 413 15.30 -7.48 -19.19
C LEU A 413 16.83 -7.49 -19.40
N ALA A 414 17.56 -8.19 -18.53
CA ALA A 414 19.01 -8.33 -18.67
C ALA A 414 19.42 -9.15 -19.88
N LYS A 415 18.64 -10.19 -20.25
CA LYS A 415 18.89 -11.03 -21.45
C LYS A 415 18.70 -10.27 -22.76
N GLU A 416 17.72 -9.38 -22.84
CA GLU A 416 17.49 -8.51 -24.00
C GLU A 416 18.69 -7.62 -24.36
N SER A 417 19.64 -7.43 -23.42
CA SER A 417 20.89 -6.70 -23.64
C SER A 417 21.93 -7.47 -24.45
N ASN A 418 21.80 -8.80 -24.53
CA ASN A 418 22.80 -9.69 -25.13
C ASN A 418 22.39 -10.15 -26.54
N GLN A 419 21.25 -9.69 -27.02
CA GLN A 419 20.80 -9.82 -28.41
C GLN A 419 21.00 -8.50 -29.18
#